data_170e72303bcb7f6fb0b349835e361653
#
_entry.id   170e72303bcb7f6fb0b349835e361653
#
_cell.length_a   1.000
_cell.length_b   1.000
_cell.length_c   1.000
_cell.angle_alpha   90.00
_cell.angle_beta   90.00
_cell.angle_gamma   90.00
#
_symmetry.space_group_name_H-M   'P 1'
#
loop_
_entity.id
_entity.type
_entity.pdbx_description
1 polymer ?
#
loop_
_entity_poly.entity_id
_entity_poly.type
_entity_poly.pdbx_seq_one_letter_code
_entity_poly.pdbx_strand_id
1 'polypeptide(L)'
;AKKAIDSGDFFSYPPVPGYLDFREAISEKFKNENKLNYSNDEIIVSNGVKHSITNVMYSILNKGDEVIVFAPFWVSYSAIITLADGIPVYVNTQIENDFKPTKEQLNNAITDKTKAIIFSSPCNPTGTVFTKKDLEEYKEVLENHQDIIIISDEIYEHINFTNEHCSFGSLENMQNRTITMNGFSKAFAMTGWRLGYIGAPLQIAKSIKKMQGQTTSANCSIAQRAGLVALMAGNECALEMKAEYLKRRDIVYDKLNEIEGIKVNLPQGAFYFFPEISSFFGCKDSNGIQINSANDLSLYLLKDAKVSLVPGEDFGAPNCIRLSYAASEIELIEACKRLKESLGKLTSNGG
;
A
#
# COMPACT_ATOMS: atom_id res chain seq x y z
N ALA A 1 8.70 -6.22 24.19
CA ALA A 1 7.34 -6.45 24.76
C ALA A 1 7.42 -7.12 26.14
N LYS A 2 8.01 -8.33 26.29
CA LYS A 2 8.04 -9.04 27.60
C LYS A 2 8.61 -8.16 28.70
N LYS A 3 9.76 -7.53 28.49
CA LYS A 3 10.37 -6.60 29.50
C LYS A 3 9.44 -5.43 29.85
N ALA A 4 8.71 -4.88 28.89
CA ALA A 4 7.76 -3.80 29.13
C ALA A 4 6.53 -4.26 29.92
N ILE A 5 6.09 -5.50 29.76
CA ILE A 5 5.04 -6.11 30.57
C ILE A 5 5.55 -6.37 32.00
N ASP A 6 6.73 -6.96 32.11
CA ASP A 6 7.30 -7.36 33.41
C ASP A 6 7.65 -6.15 34.30
N SER A 7 8.02 -4.99 33.69
CA SER A 7 8.35 -3.78 34.43
C SER A 7 7.14 -3.11 35.11
N GLY A 8 5.94 -3.28 34.55
CA GLY A 8 4.75 -2.59 35.01
C GLY A 8 4.65 -1.10 34.64
N ASP A 9 5.66 -0.52 33.99
CA ASP A 9 5.76 0.92 33.72
C ASP A 9 4.82 1.42 32.61
N PHE A 10 4.29 0.50 31.78
CA PHE A 10 3.56 0.82 30.56
C PHE A 10 2.07 0.44 30.60
N PHE A 11 1.46 0.38 31.78
CA PHE A 11 0.03 0.03 31.95
C PHE A 11 -0.89 1.25 31.94
N SER A 12 -0.35 2.45 32.12
CA SER A 12 -1.12 3.69 32.03
C SER A 12 -1.31 4.12 30.57
N TYR A 13 -2.29 5.00 30.34
CA TYR A 13 -2.50 5.61 29.02
C TYR A 13 -1.23 6.32 28.54
N PRO A 14 -0.71 5.97 27.36
CA PRO A 14 0.39 6.72 26.77
C PRO A 14 -0.08 8.06 26.20
N PRO A 15 0.83 8.98 25.89
CA PRO A 15 0.50 10.21 25.19
C PRO A 15 -0.16 9.92 23.83
N VAL A 16 -1.17 10.70 23.46
CA VAL A 16 -1.95 10.52 22.22
C VAL A 16 -1.06 10.35 20.96
N PRO A 17 -0.01 11.17 20.73
CA PRO A 17 0.84 11.01 19.55
C PRO A 17 1.87 9.88 19.67
N GLY A 18 1.92 9.17 20.79
CA GLY A 18 2.93 8.17 21.14
C GLY A 18 4.00 8.70 22.10
N TYR A 19 4.78 7.80 22.69
CA TYR A 19 5.88 8.13 23.58
C TYR A 19 6.92 9.00 22.87
N LEU A 20 7.56 9.91 23.63
CA LEU A 20 8.51 10.87 23.07
C LEU A 20 9.73 10.16 22.43
N ASP A 21 10.35 9.26 23.18
CA ASP A 21 11.51 8.50 22.71
C ASP A 21 11.21 7.67 21.44
N PHE A 22 9.98 7.17 21.31
CA PHE A 22 9.57 6.46 20.10
C PHE A 22 9.37 7.40 18.91
N ARG A 23 8.80 8.59 19.14
CA ARG A 23 8.67 9.62 18.09
C ARG A 23 10.05 10.17 17.66
N GLU A 24 10.98 10.30 18.60
CA GLU A 24 12.39 10.66 18.31
C GLU A 24 13.04 9.61 17.40
N ALA A 25 12.91 8.33 17.72
CA ALA A 25 13.43 7.25 16.88
C ALA A 25 12.80 7.22 15.48
N ILE A 26 11.49 7.51 15.36
CA ILE A 26 10.80 7.62 14.07
C ILE A 26 11.31 8.84 13.28
N SER A 27 11.48 9.99 13.94
CA SER A 27 12.05 11.20 13.33
C SER A 27 13.44 10.92 12.76
N GLU A 28 14.28 10.25 13.53
CA GLU A 28 15.63 9.88 13.10
C GLU A 28 15.60 8.88 11.92
N LYS A 29 14.71 7.90 11.94
CA LYS A 29 14.48 7.00 10.80
C LYS A 29 14.12 7.78 9.55
N PHE A 30 13.15 8.70 9.61
CA PHE A 30 12.77 9.51 8.46
C PHE A 30 13.93 10.35 7.93
N LYS A 31 14.74 10.92 8.82
CA LYS A 31 15.91 11.70 8.45
C LYS A 31 16.96 10.85 7.74
N ASN A 32 17.30 9.70 8.30
CA ASN A 32 18.41 8.89 7.83
C ASN A 32 18.06 8.09 6.57
N GLU A 33 16.84 7.55 6.49
CA GLU A 33 16.43 6.64 5.42
C GLU A 33 15.65 7.35 4.31
N ASN A 34 14.77 8.32 4.67
CA ASN A 34 13.86 8.98 3.72
C ASN A 34 14.30 10.41 3.35
N LYS A 35 15.34 10.97 3.99
CA LYS A 35 15.78 12.37 3.83
C LYS A 35 14.69 13.40 4.18
N LEU A 36 13.87 13.07 5.17
CA LEU A 36 12.76 13.89 5.66
C LEU A 36 13.06 14.40 7.06
N ASN A 37 12.88 15.70 7.28
CA ASN A 37 13.17 16.33 8.56
C ASN A 37 11.87 16.68 9.28
N TYR A 38 11.31 15.72 10.01
CA TYR A 38 10.16 15.91 10.89
C TYR A 38 10.62 16.12 12.34
N SER A 39 10.10 17.14 12.99
CA SER A 39 10.21 17.30 14.45
C SER A 39 9.34 16.26 15.18
N ASN A 40 9.61 16.05 16.47
CA ASN A 40 8.81 15.12 17.27
C ASN A 40 7.31 15.44 17.30
N ASP A 41 6.95 16.72 17.16
CA ASP A 41 5.55 17.17 17.16
C ASP A 41 4.85 16.97 15.80
N GLU A 42 5.61 16.65 14.78
CA GLU A 42 5.13 16.29 13.45
C GLU A 42 4.96 14.77 13.26
N ILE A 43 5.31 13.97 14.28
CA ILE A 43 5.17 12.50 14.28
C ILE A 43 3.94 12.09 15.09
N ILE A 44 3.07 11.26 14.49
CA ILE A 44 1.93 10.66 15.16
C ILE A 44 1.97 9.14 14.99
N VAL A 45 1.99 8.42 16.09
CA VAL A 45 1.91 6.95 16.15
C VAL A 45 0.43 6.53 16.19
N SER A 46 0.06 5.55 15.37
CA SER A 46 -1.32 5.11 15.18
C SER A 46 -1.46 3.58 15.23
N ASN A 47 -2.71 3.09 15.31
CA ASN A 47 -3.05 1.66 15.32
C ASN A 47 -2.89 1.02 13.92
N GLY A 48 -1.69 1.10 13.35
CA GLY A 48 -1.34 0.73 11.98
C GLY A 48 -1.67 1.83 10.97
N VAL A 49 -1.08 1.76 9.77
CA VAL A 49 -1.23 2.78 8.70
C VAL A 49 -2.69 2.98 8.29
N LYS A 50 -3.54 1.95 8.33
CA LYS A 50 -4.99 2.12 8.05
C LYS A 50 -5.63 3.15 9.00
N HIS A 51 -5.30 3.12 10.28
CA HIS A 51 -5.78 4.10 11.25
C HIS A 51 -5.17 5.49 10.98
N SER A 52 -3.90 5.55 10.57
CA SER A 52 -3.28 6.80 10.15
C SER A 52 -4.05 7.44 8.99
N ILE A 53 -4.37 6.68 7.93
CA ILE A 53 -5.14 7.16 6.78
C ILE A 53 -6.52 7.65 7.21
N THR A 54 -7.20 6.89 8.06
CA THR A 54 -8.52 7.28 8.59
C THR A 54 -8.44 8.63 9.31
N ASN A 55 -7.49 8.78 10.24
CA ASN A 55 -7.30 10.02 10.99
C ASN A 55 -6.93 11.21 10.06
N VAL A 56 -6.12 10.96 9.02
CA VAL A 56 -5.78 11.97 8.02
C VAL A 56 -7.03 12.43 7.29
N MET A 57 -7.80 11.51 6.70
CA MET A 57 -8.98 11.89 5.91
C MET A 57 -9.99 12.67 6.74
N TYR A 58 -10.30 12.24 7.97
CA TYR A 58 -11.19 12.99 8.88
C TYR A 58 -10.61 14.34 9.35
N SER A 59 -9.30 14.54 9.22
CA SER A 59 -8.64 15.79 9.65
C SER A 59 -8.54 16.84 8.54
N ILE A 60 -8.55 16.42 7.26
CA ILE A 60 -8.28 17.30 6.13
C ILE A 60 -9.46 17.49 5.19
N LEU A 61 -10.45 16.56 5.17
CA LEU A 61 -11.56 16.61 4.24
C LEU A 61 -12.79 17.29 4.84
N ASN A 62 -13.48 18.03 3.99
CA ASN A 62 -14.84 18.46 4.16
C ASN A 62 -15.74 17.69 3.19
N LYS A 63 -17.05 17.74 3.42
CA LYS A 63 -18.03 17.10 2.51
C LYS A 63 -17.87 17.62 1.09
N GLY A 64 -17.61 16.71 0.16
CA GLY A 64 -17.50 16.98 -1.26
C GLY A 64 -16.08 17.34 -1.73
N ASP A 65 -15.07 17.38 -0.83
CA ASP A 65 -13.66 17.47 -1.21
C ASP A 65 -13.27 16.22 -2.00
N GLU A 66 -12.51 16.42 -3.07
CA GLU A 66 -12.03 15.34 -3.94
C GLU A 66 -10.63 14.87 -3.52
N VAL A 67 -10.44 13.54 -3.55
CA VAL A 67 -9.13 12.91 -3.33
C VAL A 67 -8.78 12.08 -4.55
N ILE A 68 -7.70 12.43 -5.22
CA ILE A 68 -7.17 11.66 -6.35
C ILE A 68 -6.53 10.38 -5.83
N VAL A 69 -6.88 9.25 -6.47
CA VAL A 69 -6.36 7.91 -6.15
C VAL A 69 -5.86 7.27 -7.45
N PHE A 70 -4.60 6.86 -7.50
CA PHE A 70 -4.06 6.13 -8.64
C PHE A 70 -4.56 4.69 -8.61
N ALA A 71 -5.35 4.31 -9.61
CA ALA A 71 -5.86 2.95 -9.76
C ALA A 71 -4.93 2.13 -10.68
N PRO A 72 -4.55 0.89 -10.30
CA PRO A 72 -5.03 0.14 -9.12
C PRO A 72 -4.48 0.65 -7.79
N PHE A 73 -5.30 0.54 -6.73
CA PHE A 73 -5.01 1.07 -5.39
C PHE A 73 -5.37 0.07 -4.29
N TRP A 74 -4.86 0.29 -3.08
CA TRP A 74 -5.31 -0.50 -1.93
C TRP A 74 -6.77 -0.18 -1.58
N VAL A 75 -7.62 -1.20 -1.60
CA VAL A 75 -9.09 -1.13 -1.46
C VAL A 75 -9.61 -0.20 -0.36
N SER A 76 -8.84 -0.02 0.72
CA SER A 76 -9.28 0.82 1.85
C SER A 76 -9.19 2.32 1.57
N TYR A 77 -8.48 2.77 0.54
CA TYR A 77 -8.38 4.21 0.25
C TYR A 77 -9.74 4.80 -0.09
N SER A 78 -10.43 4.24 -1.09
CA SER A 78 -11.74 4.75 -1.52
C SER A 78 -12.78 4.67 -0.41
N ALA A 79 -12.81 3.56 0.32
CA ALA A 79 -13.73 3.38 1.43
C ALA A 79 -13.52 4.42 2.54
N ILE A 80 -12.27 4.69 2.94
CA ILE A 80 -11.96 5.67 4.00
C ILE A 80 -12.24 7.10 3.53
N ILE A 81 -11.95 7.44 2.26
CA ILE A 81 -12.29 8.74 1.68
C ILE A 81 -13.81 8.97 1.75
N THR A 82 -14.60 7.97 1.32
CA THR A 82 -16.07 8.05 1.36
C THR A 82 -16.60 8.14 2.79
N LEU A 83 -16.03 7.39 3.75
CA LEU A 83 -16.39 7.48 5.17
C LEU A 83 -16.12 8.86 5.77
N ALA A 84 -15.18 9.61 5.22
CA ALA A 84 -14.87 10.98 5.62
C ALA A 84 -15.64 12.05 4.79
N ASP A 85 -16.74 11.66 4.13
CA ASP A 85 -17.55 12.51 3.23
C ASP A 85 -16.82 13.09 2.01
N GLY A 86 -15.62 12.58 1.70
CA GLY A 86 -14.87 12.92 0.50
C GLY A 86 -15.30 12.12 -0.73
N ILE A 87 -14.85 12.55 -1.89
CA ILE A 87 -15.12 11.93 -3.19
C ILE A 87 -13.81 11.37 -3.75
N PRO A 88 -13.66 10.03 -3.90
CA PRO A 88 -12.49 9.47 -4.57
C PRO A 88 -12.57 9.73 -6.09
N VAL A 89 -11.51 10.29 -6.66
CA VAL A 89 -11.33 10.53 -8.10
C VAL A 89 -10.24 9.59 -8.60
N TYR A 90 -10.60 8.66 -9.49
CA TYR A 90 -9.67 7.62 -9.93
C TYR A 90 -8.90 8.02 -11.18
N VAL A 91 -7.58 7.88 -11.13
CA VAL A 91 -6.71 7.93 -12.31
C VAL A 91 -6.40 6.49 -12.71
N ASN A 92 -7.12 6.00 -13.73
CA ASN A 92 -6.97 4.64 -14.19
C ASN A 92 -5.68 4.46 -14.98
N THR A 93 -4.94 3.41 -14.66
CA THR A 93 -3.69 3.04 -15.32
C THR A 93 -3.77 1.63 -15.90
N GLN A 94 -2.79 1.27 -16.72
CA GLN A 94 -2.76 -0.01 -17.42
C GLN A 94 -1.44 -0.73 -17.19
N ILE A 95 -1.46 -2.04 -17.38
CA ILE A 95 -0.28 -2.90 -17.18
C ILE A 95 0.87 -2.56 -18.14
N GLU A 96 0.56 -2.04 -19.33
CA GLU A 96 1.53 -1.61 -20.34
C GLU A 96 2.46 -0.49 -19.85
N ASN A 97 1.96 0.34 -18.95
CA ASN A 97 2.70 1.43 -18.31
C ASN A 97 3.13 1.06 -16.87
N ASP A 98 3.23 -0.24 -16.55
CA ASP A 98 3.53 -0.73 -15.21
C ASP A 98 2.61 -0.11 -14.14
N PHE A 99 1.33 0.10 -14.50
CA PHE A 99 0.32 0.74 -13.66
C PHE A 99 0.73 2.12 -13.11
N LYS A 100 1.51 2.87 -13.86
CA LYS A 100 1.90 4.24 -13.52
C LYS A 100 1.04 5.25 -14.28
N PRO A 101 0.43 6.24 -13.62
CA PRO A 101 -0.24 7.32 -14.32
C PRO A 101 0.79 8.22 -15.03
N THR A 102 0.41 8.78 -16.16
CA THR A 102 1.17 9.85 -16.79
C THR A 102 0.90 11.19 -16.10
N LYS A 103 1.79 12.16 -16.28
CA LYS A 103 1.58 13.51 -15.75
C LYS A 103 0.33 14.19 -16.35
N GLU A 104 -0.02 13.88 -17.60
CA GLU A 104 -1.22 14.38 -18.25
C GLU A 104 -2.47 13.80 -17.61
N GLN A 105 -2.46 12.50 -17.28
CA GLN A 105 -3.58 11.86 -16.56
C GLN A 105 -3.77 12.48 -15.18
N LEU A 106 -2.69 12.73 -14.45
CA LEU A 106 -2.75 13.42 -13.15
C LEU A 106 -3.30 14.84 -13.31
N ASN A 107 -2.76 15.62 -14.24
CA ASN A 107 -3.19 17.00 -14.47
C ASN A 107 -4.68 17.08 -14.83
N ASN A 108 -5.17 16.18 -15.67
CA ASN A 108 -6.57 16.13 -16.09
C ASN A 108 -7.54 15.71 -14.98
N ALA A 109 -7.06 15.04 -13.95
CA ALA A 109 -7.86 14.62 -12.81
C ALA A 109 -8.02 15.72 -11.73
N ILE A 110 -7.20 16.76 -11.78
CA ILE A 110 -7.24 17.86 -10.82
C ILE A 110 -8.39 18.82 -11.15
N THR A 111 -9.18 19.16 -10.14
CA THR A 111 -10.27 20.14 -10.20
C THR A 111 -10.13 21.15 -9.06
N ASP A 112 -10.98 22.18 -9.04
CA ASP A 112 -11.05 23.15 -7.95
C ASP A 112 -11.48 22.54 -6.60
N LYS A 113 -12.00 21.30 -6.61
CA LYS A 113 -12.39 20.55 -5.42
C LYS A 113 -11.31 19.58 -4.94
N THR A 114 -10.24 19.42 -5.71
CA THR A 114 -9.16 18.48 -5.34
C THR A 114 -8.45 18.95 -4.09
N LYS A 115 -8.62 18.19 -3.01
CA LYS A 115 -8.04 18.47 -1.70
C LYS A 115 -6.75 17.70 -1.46
N ALA A 116 -6.67 16.48 -1.93
CA ALA A 116 -5.50 15.64 -1.71
C ALA A 116 -5.31 14.63 -2.85
N ILE A 117 -4.11 14.05 -2.89
CA ILE A 117 -3.77 12.89 -3.69
C ILE A 117 -3.20 11.82 -2.77
N ILE A 118 -3.60 10.55 -2.96
CA ILE A 118 -3.05 9.41 -2.22
C ILE A 118 -2.54 8.34 -3.16
N PHE A 119 -1.36 7.84 -2.89
CA PHE A 119 -0.75 6.69 -3.59
C PHE A 119 0.17 5.91 -2.67
N SER A 120 0.53 4.68 -3.05
CA SER A 120 1.55 3.88 -2.35
C SER A 120 2.71 3.51 -3.27
N SER A 121 3.93 3.56 -2.72
CA SER A 121 5.14 3.11 -3.41
C SER A 121 6.10 2.47 -2.39
N PRO A 122 6.40 1.17 -2.55
CA PRO A 122 5.82 0.17 -3.48
C PRO A 122 4.32 -0.03 -3.31
N CYS A 123 3.62 -0.36 -4.41
CA CYS A 123 2.16 -0.39 -4.46
C CYS A 123 1.57 -1.76 -4.09
N ASN A 124 0.48 -1.75 -3.37
CA ASN A 124 -0.49 -2.83 -3.27
C ASN A 124 -1.74 -2.42 -4.08
N PRO A 125 -2.09 -3.12 -5.18
CA PRO A 125 -1.83 -4.52 -5.46
C PRO A 125 -0.72 -4.83 -6.48
N THR A 126 -0.17 -3.85 -7.19
CA THR A 126 0.59 -4.04 -8.43
C THR A 126 2.07 -4.39 -8.24
N GLY A 127 2.63 -4.11 -7.06
CA GLY A 127 4.06 -4.20 -6.83
C GLY A 127 4.89 -3.13 -7.54
N THR A 128 4.24 -2.16 -8.17
CA THR A 128 4.87 -1.02 -8.86
C THR A 128 5.63 -0.15 -7.87
N VAL A 129 6.79 0.33 -8.27
CA VAL A 129 7.59 1.32 -7.55
C VAL A 129 7.70 2.59 -8.38
N PHE A 130 7.33 3.72 -7.80
CA PHE A 130 7.58 5.01 -8.43
C PHE A 130 9.04 5.39 -8.23
N THR A 131 9.75 5.58 -9.35
CA THR A 131 11.13 6.07 -9.35
C THR A 131 11.17 7.56 -9.00
N LYS A 132 12.35 8.08 -8.66
CA LYS A 132 12.53 9.51 -8.44
C LYS A 132 12.05 10.32 -9.66
N LYS A 133 12.32 9.84 -10.88
CA LYS A 133 11.87 10.49 -12.11
C LYS A 133 10.34 10.56 -12.21
N ASP A 134 9.64 9.44 -11.94
CA ASP A 134 8.17 9.42 -11.93
C ASP A 134 7.60 10.44 -10.94
N LEU A 135 8.18 10.51 -9.74
CA LEU A 135 7.75 11.43 -8.69
C LEU A 135 8.07 12.90 -9.03
N GLU A 136 9.16 13.19 -9.71
CA GLU A 136 9.48 14.54 -10.21
C GLU A 136 8.48 14.99 -11.29
N GLU A 137 8.05 14.09 -12.18
CA GLU A 137 7.00 14.41 -13.17
C GLU A 137 5.66 14.77 -12.49
N TYR A 138 5.29 14.06 -11.40
CA TYR A 138 4.09 14.41 -10.61
C TYR A 138 4.29 15.70 -9.83
N LYS A 139 5.48 15.96 -9.30
CA LYS A 139 5.83 17.23 -8.66
C LYS A 139 5.62 18.40 -9.60
N GLU A 140 6.09 18.33 -10.87
CA GLU A 140 5.91 19.41 -11.86
C GLU A 140 4.43 19.80 -12.03
N VAL A 141 3.53 18.82 -12.04
CA VAL A 141 2.08 19.10 -12.10
C VAL A 141 1.61 19.76 -10.82
N LEU A 142 1.99 19.20 -9.67
CA LEU A 142 1.51 19.64 -8.35
C LEU A 142 2.08 21.01 -7.93
N GLU A 143 3.19 21.47 -8.50
CA GLU A 143 3.73 22.82 -8.25
C GLU A 143 2.76 23.93 -8.66
N ASN A 144 1.89 23.65 -9.63
CA ASN A 144 0.85 24.59 -10.06
C ASN A 144 -0.40 24.55 -9.15
N HIS A 145 -0.45 23.61 -8.18
CA HIS A 145 -1.59 23.36 -7.29
C HIS A 145 -1.13 23.28 -5.84
N GLN A 146 -0.74 24.44 -5.27
CA GLN A 146 -0.06 24.54 -3.98
C GLN A 146 -0.88 24.03 -2.78
N ASP A 147 -2.22 24.06 -2.87
CA ASP A 147 -3.13 23.69 -1.78
C ASP A 147 -3.42 22.19 -1.71
N ILE A 148 -2.99 21.41 -2.71
CA ILE A 148 -3.19 19.96 -2.72
C ILE A 148 -2.22 19.28 -1.75
N ILE A 149 -2.77 18.51 -0.82
CA ILE A 149 -2.01 17.70 0.15
C ILE A 149 -1.61 16.37 -0.51
N ILE A 150 -0.36 15.97 -0.34
CA ILE A 150 0.15 14.70 -0.85
C ILE A 150 0.19 13.69 0.30
N ILE A 151 -0.39 12.50 0.08
CA ILE A 151 -0.40 11.38 1.04
C ILE A 151 0.39 10.24 0.42
N SER A 152 1.63 10.07 0.89
CA SER A 152 2.56 9.04 0.43
C SER A 152 2.56 7.87 1.40
N ASP A 153 1.96 6.74 0.99
CA ASP A 153 1.95 5.50 1.77
C ASP A 153 3.17 4.66 1.39
N GLU A 154 4.16 4.65 2.27
CA GLU A 154 5.47 4.02 2.06
C GLU A 154 5.64 2.75 2.90
N ILE A 155 4.52 2.10 3.29
CA ILE A 155 4.53 0.92 4.18
C ILE A 155 5.38 -0.25 3.64
N TYR A 156 5.64 -0.30 2.34
CA TYR A 156 6.45 -1.32 1.68
C TYR A 156 7.87 -0.86 1.32
N GLU A 157 8.34 0.30 1.78
CA GLU A 157 9.65 0.86 1.39
C GLU A 157 10.82 -0.12 1.51
N HIS A 158 10.84 -0.97 2.56
CA HIS A 158 11.88 -1.97 2.78
C HIS A 158 11.70 -3.26 1.96
N ILE A 159 10.51 -3.47 1.37
CA ILE A 159 10.24 -4.56 0.43
C ILE A 159 10.20 -3.94 -0.97
N ASN A 160 11.32 -3.35 -1.34
CA ASN A 160 11.57 -2.67 -2.60
C ASN A 160 12.77 -3.33 -3.26
N PHE A 161 12.58 -3.91 -4.43
CA PHE A 161 13.59 -4.67 -5.17
C PHE A 161 14.44 -3.77 -6.08
N THR A 162 14.08 -2.51 -6.22
CA THR A 162 14.96 -1.51 -6.81
C THR A 162 16.05 -1.12 -5.79
N ASN A 163 17.10 -0.50 -6.24
CA ASN A 163 18.20 -0.10 -5.35
C ASN A 163 17.91 1.21 -4.60
N GLU A 164 16.85 1.91 -4.95
CA GLU A 164 16.52 3.22 -4.40
C GLU A 164 15.05 3.34 -4.04
N HIS A 165 14.76 3.82 -2.83
CA HIS A 165 13.45 4.33 -2.44
C HIS A 165 13.50 5.86 -2.46
N CYS A 166 12.50 6.48 -3.06
CA CYS A 166 12.34 7.94 -3.04
C CYS A 166 11.03 8.29 -2.34
N SER A 167 11.13 8.97 -1.21
CA SER A 167 9.96 9.55 -0.53
C SER A 167 9.53 10.83 -1.25
N PHE A 168 8.24 10.99 -1.55
CA PHE A 168 7.74 12.18 -2.26
C PHE A 168 8.08 13.48 -1.51
N GLY A 169 7.96 13.48 -0.19
CA GLY A 169 8.29 14.62 0.66
C GLY A 169 9.78 15.01 0.62
N SER A 170 10.67 14.13 0.14
CA SER A 170 12.11 14.46 0.01
C SER A 170 12.43 15.27 -1.24
N LEU A 171 11.49 15.42 -2.16
CA LEU A 171 11.63 16.28 -3.32
C LEU A 171 11.58 17.76 -2.87
N GLU A 172 12.29 18.59 -3.59
CA GLU A 172 12.39 20.02 -3.29
C GLU A 172 11.01 20.68 -3.13
N ASN A 173 10.80 21.39 -2.02
CA ASN A 173 9.58 22.11 -1.64
C ASN A 173 8.33 21.22 -1.40
N MET A 174 8.46 19.88 -1.34
CA MET A 174 7.31 18.98 -1.17
C MET A 174 7.02 18.61 0.28
N GLN A 175 7.99 18.62 1.19
CA GLN A 175 7.81 18.19 2.58
C GLN A 175 6.69 18.95 3.30
N ASN A 176 6.57 20.27 3.05
CA ASN A 176 5.60 21.13 3.73
C ASN A 176 4.13 20.84 3.43
N ARG A 177 3.83 19.93 2.50
CA ARG A 177 2.47 19.51 2.14
C ARG A 177 2.35 18.02 1.91
N THR A 178 3.38 17.26 2.28
CA THR A 178 3.38 15.80 2.19
C THR A 178 3.18 15.18 3.57
N ILE A 179 2.26 14.23 3.64
CA ILE A 179 2.08 13.32 4.77
C ILE A 179 2.71 12.01 4.36
N THR A 180 3.83 11.65 4.99
CA THR A 180 4.51 10.37 4.75
C THR A 180 4.06 9.35 5.77
N MET A 181 3.57 8.21 5.31
CA MET A 181 3.03 7.14 6.16
C MET A 181 3.91 5.92 6.12
N ASN A 182 4.11 5.31 7.27
CA ASN A 182 4.86 4.06 7.38
C ASN A 182 4.47 3.26 8.63
N GLY A 183 5.07 2.08 8.83
CA GLY A 183 4.76 1.26 9.99
C GLY A 183 5.47 -0.08 9.99
N PHE A 184 5.11 -0.90 10.97
CA PHE A 184 5.84 -2.13 11.29
C PHE A 184 5.22 -3.39 10.70
N SER A 185 4.03 -3.26 10.10
CA SER A 185 3.26 -4.42 9.64
C SER A 185 3.97 -5.26 8.58
N LYS A 186 4.78 -4.63 7.72
CA LYS A 186 5.38 -5.26 6.53
C LYS A 186 6.87 -5.54 6.73
N ALA A 187 7.68 -4.52 6.87
CA ALA A 187 9.12 -4.66 7.03
C ALA A 187 9.54 -5.49 8.25
N PHE A 188 8.73 -5.48 9.31
CA PHE A 188 9.01 -6.20 10.56
C PHE A 188 8.07 -7.37 10.81
N ALA A 189 7.23 -7.77 9.82
CA ALA A 189 6.24 -8.82 9.95
C ALA A 189 5.31 -8.69 11.19
N MET A 190 5.02 -7.45 11.61
CA MET A 190 4.29 -7.12 12.84
C MET A 190 2.83 -6.73 12.56
N THR A 191 2.13 -7.45 11.68
CA THR A 191 0.75 -7.12 11.28
C THR A 191 -0.22 -7.11 12.46
N GLY A 192 -0.11 -8.07 13.37
CA GLY A 192 -0.96 -8.22 14.56
C GLY A 192 -0.68 -7.19 15.67
N TRP A 193 0.47 -6.52 15.65
CA TRP A 193 0.85 -5.52 16.64
C TRP A 193 0.14 -4.18 16.45
N ARG A 194 -0.45 -3.96 15.28
CA ARG A 194 -1.21 -2.76 14.94
C ARG A 194 -0.40 -1.48 15.20
N LEU A 195 0.78 -1.36 14.60
CA LEU A 195 1.69 -0.26 14.82
C LEU A 195 2.06 0.42 13.49
N GLY A 196 1.71 1.70 13.36
CA GLY A 196 2.03 2.56 12.24
C GLY A 196 2.29 3.98 12.71
N TYR A 197 2.78 4.81 11.83
CA TYR A 197 3.08 6.20 12.13
C TYR A 197 3.04 7.05 10.86
N ILE A 198 2.98 8.36 11.08
CA ILE A 198 3.11 9.38 10.04
C ILE A 198 4.13 10.43 10.45
N GLY A 199 4.75 11.05 9.44
CA GLY A 199 5.32 12.38 9.51
C GLY A 199 4.47 13.33 8.68
N ALA A 200 4.08 14.49 9.22
CA ALA A 200 3.21 15.44 8.55
C ALA A 200 3.55 16.88 8.93
N PRO A 201 3.24 17.88 8.09
CA PRO A 201 3.38 19.29 8.47
C PRO A 201 2.68 19.58 9.80
N LEU A 202 3.28 20.40 10.65
CA LEU A 202 2.89 20.59 12.05
C LEU A 202 1.40 20.89 12.26
N GLN A 203 0.77 21.70 11.40
CA GLN A 203 -0.65 22.00 11.54
C GLN A 203 -1.54 20.79 11.26
N ILE A 204 -1.17 19.99 10.26
CA ILE A 204 -1.86 18.75 9.93
C ILE A 204 -1.65 17.72 11.06
N ALA A 205 -0.43 17.56 11.56
CA ALA A 205 -0.12 16.68 12.68
C ALA A 205 -0.92 17.03 13.95
N LYS A 206 -1.10 18.33 14.26
CA LYS A 206 -1.94 18.78 15.37
C LYS A 206 -3.41 18.39 15.17
N SER A 207 -3.96 18.51 13.98
CA SER A 207 -5.33 18.11 13.66
C SER A 207 -5.52 16.59 13.80
N ILE A 208 -4.58 15.81 13.25
CA ILE A 208 -4.57 14.34 13.36
C ILE A 208 -4.46 13.88 14.82
N LYS A 209 -3.58 14.50 15.61
CA LYS A 209 -3.47 14.24 17.05
C LYS A 209 -4.79 14.49 17.77
N LYS A 210 -5.47 15.61 17.44
CA LYS A 210 -6.78 15.94 18.02
C LYS A 210 -7.83 14.90 17.64
N MET A 211 -7.89 14.49 16.36
CA MET A 211 -8.79 13.46 15.86
C MET A 211 -8.56 12.11 16.55
N GLN A 212 -7.31 11.66 16.62
CA GLN A 212 -6.94 10.42 17.31
C GLN A 212 -7.33 10.43 18.78
N GLY A 213 -7.14 11.57 19.47
CA GLY A 213 -7.51 11.74 20.86
C GLY A 213 -9.02 11.60 21.14
N GLN A 214 -9.88 11.85 20.14
CA GLN A 214 -11.34 11.70 20.26
C GLN A 214 -11.86 10.33 19.82
N THR A 215 -11.02 9.50 19.21
CA THR A 215 -11.41 8.16 18.71
C THR A 215 -10.80 7.04 19.53
N THR A 216 -9.51 6.82 19.41
CA THR A 216 -8.79 5.69 20.02
C THR A 216 -7.88 6.10 21.18
N SER A 217 -7.76 7.37 21.49
CA SER A 217 -6.79 7.99 22.40
C SER A 217 -5.36 7.80 21.90
N ALA A 218 -4.77 6.64 22.11
CA ALA A 218 -3.39 6.35 21.76
C ALA A 218 -3.22 4.91 21.29
N ASN A 219 -2.08 4.63 20.68
CA ASN A 219 -1.68 3.27 20.33
C ASN A 219 -1.23 2.51 21.60
N CYS A 220 -1.35 1.17 21.56
CA CYS A 220 -0.93 0.27 22.64
C CYS A 220 0.51 0.57 23.11
N SER A 221 0.67 0.85 24.40
CA SER A 221 1.96 1.20 25.03
C SER A 221 3.02 0.10 24.85
N ILE A 222 2.64 -1.16 25.04
CA ILE A 222 3.53 -2.33 24.88
C ILE A 222 3.97 -2.48 23.43
N ALA A 223 3.06 -2.25 22.47
CA ALA A 223 3.39 -2.27 21.04
C ALA A 223 4.40 -1.17 20.68
N GLN A 224 4.27 0.03 21.23
CA GLN A 224 5.22 1.12 21.02
C GLN A 224 6.63 0.77 21.54
N ARG A 225 6.74 0.11 22.70
CA ARG A 225 8.04 -0.37 23.24
C ARG A 225 8.68 -1.41 22.31
N ALA A 226 7.89 -2.30 21.74
CA ALA A 226 8.39 -3.25 20.75
C ALA A 226 8.83 -2.55 19.45
N GLY A 227 8.06 -1.58 18.97
CA GLY A 227 8.38 -0.79 17.80
C GLY A 227 9.67 0.03 17.96
N LEU A 228 9.87 0.64 19.11
CA LEU A 228 11.13 1.35 19.42
C LEU A 228 12.35 0.44 19.25
N VAL A 229 12.28 -0.76 19.84
CA VAL A 229 13.39 -1.73 19.74
C VAL A 229 13.58 -2.21 18.30
N ALA A 230 12.49 -2.39 17.55
CA ALA A 230 12.55 -2.78 16.13
C ALA A 230 13.29 -1.73 15.28
N LEU A 231 13.01 -0.43 15.49
CA LEU A 231 13.75 0.65 14.80
C LEU A 231 15.23 0.69 15.20
N MET A 232 15.51 0.55 16.51
CA MET A 232 16.88 0.58 17.02
C MET A 232 17.72 -0.63 16.58
N ALA A 233 17.09 -1.76 16.29
CA ALA A 233 17.76 -2.96 15.78
C ALA A 233 18.17 -2.83 14.30
N GLY A 234 17.71 -1.79 13.62
CA GLY A 234 18.01 -1.57 12.20
C GLY A 234 17.21 -2.47 11.23
N ASN A 235 17.64 -2.50 9.98
CA ASN A 235 16.89 -3.09 8.88
C ASN A 235 17.31 -4.52 8.50
N GLU A 236 18.18 -5.17 9.26
CA GLU A 236 18.73 -6.50 8.90
C GLU A 236 17.63 -7.53 8.65
N CYS A 237 16.64 -7.63 9.54
CA CYS A 237 15.51 -8.56 9.37
C CYS A 237 14.66 -8.24 8.13
N ALA A 238 14.52 -6.96 7.78
CA ALA A 238 13.81 -6.54 6.58
C ALA A 238 14.59 -6.89 5.31
N LEU A 239 15.92 -6.79 5.34
CA LEU A 239 16.79 -7.18 4.23
C LEU A 239 16.77 -8.68 3.97
N GLU A 240 16.78 -9.51 5.01
CA GLU A 240 16.61 -10.96 4.89
C GLU A 240 15.27 -11.32 4.26
N MET A 241 14.17 -10.74 4.75
CA MET A 241 12.83 -10.96 4.16
C MET A 241 12.75 -10.45 2.72
N LYS A 242 13.37 -9.31 2.41
CA LYS A 242 13.43 -8.78 1.04
C LYS A 242 14.09 -9.77 0.08
N ALA A 243 15.21 -10.38 0.48
CA ALA A 243 15.90 -11.38 -0.33
C ALA A 243 15.02 -12.61 -0.60
N GLU A 244 14.30 -13.10 0.41
CA GLU A 244 13.35 -14.20 0.25
C GLU A 244 12.16 -13.84 -0.64
N TYR A 245 11.61 -12.63 -0.50
CA TYR A 245 10.54 -12.17 -1.39
C TYR A 245 11.00 -12.00 -2.83
N LEU A 246 12.22 -11.50 -3.05
CA LEU A 246 12.80 -11.39 -4.40
C LEU A 246 12.89 -12.76 -5.08
N LYS A 247 13.41 -13.77 -4.38
CA LYS A 247 13.50 -15.15 -4.87
C LYS A 247 12.11 -15.70 -5.24
N ARG A 248 11.13 -15.53 -4.34
CA ARG A 248 9.75 -15.99 -4.58
C ARG A 248 9.09 -15.26 -5.73
N ARG A 249 9.32 -13.95 -5.86
CA ARG A 249 8.86 -13.16 -7.00
C ARG A 249 9.32 -13.77 -8.32
N ASP A 250 10.63 -14.02 -8.44
CA ASP A 250 11.21 -14.53 -9.69
C ASP A 250 10.63 -15.91 -10.05
N ILE A 251 10.52 -16.81 -9.08
CA ILE A 251 9.91 -18.15 -9.27
C ILE A 251 8.44 -18.01 -9.73
N VAL A 252 7.64 -17.17 -9.10
CA VAL A 252 6.23 -16.99 -9.44
C VAL A 252 6.08 -16.30 -10.79
N TYR A 253 6.92 -15.29 -11.08
CA TYR A 253 6.93 -14.60 -12.36
C TYR A 253 7.13 -15.55 -13.53
N ASP A 254 8.17 -16.40 -13.46
CA ASP A 254 8.45 -17.38 -14.49
C ASP A 254 7.26 -18.32 -14.71
N LYS A 255 6.65 -18.80 -13.61
CA LYS A 255 5.51 -19.72 -13.71
C LYS A 255 4.22 -19.08 -14.21
N LEU A 256 3.97 -17.82 -13.89
CA LEU A 256 2.80 -17.10 -14.41
C LEU A 256 2.96 -16.83 -15.92
N ASN A 257 4.15 -16.53 -16.39
CA ASN A 257 4.43 -16.35 -17.83
C ASN A 257 4.29 -17.65 -18.66
N GLU A 258 4.31 -18.82 -18.03
CA GLU A 258 4.00 -20.09 -18.70
C GLU A 258 2.50 -20.31 -18.93
N ILE A 259 1.62 -19.47 -18.39
CA ILE A 259 0.16 -19.62 -18.49
C ILE A 259 -0.34 -18.75 -19.63
N GLU A 260 -0.80 -19.38 -20.70
CA GLU A 260 -1.40 -18.67 -21.83
C GLU A 260 -2.65 -17.88 -21.39
N GLY A 261 -2.76 -16.66 -21.88
CA GLY A 261 -3.88 -15.77 -21.54
C GLY A 261 -3.70 -14.93 -20.27
N ILE A 262 -2.65 -15.15 -19.49
CA ILE A 262 -2.27 -14.24 -18.40
C ILE A 262 -1.26 -13.22 -18.91
N LYS A 263 -1.46 -11.95 -18.54
CA LYS A 263 -0.51 -10.87 -18.79
C LYS A 263 -0.03 -10.33 -17.44
N VAL A 264 1.26 -10.33 -17.21
CA VAL A 264 1.85 -9.97 -15.92
C VAL A 264 3.00 -8.99 -16.09
N ASN A 265 3.04 -7.94 -15.26
CA ASN A 265 4.21 -7.10 -15.07
C ASN A 265 5.17 -7.74 -14.04
N LEU A 266 6.44 -7.34 -14.05
CA LEU A 266 7.41 -7.75 -13.04
C LEU A 266 7.34 -6.79 -11.84
N PRO A 267 6.81 -7.22 -10.67
CA PRO A 267 6.72 -6.35 -9.50
C PRO A 267 8.10 -5.89 -9.03
N GLN A 268 8.25 -4.59 -8.79
CA GLN A 268 9.50 -4.01 -8.30
C GLN A 268 9.51 -3.86 -6.77
N GLY A 269 8.41 -4.17 -6.10
CA GLY A 269 8.31 -4.15 -4.63
C GLY A 269 7.04 -4.80 -4.11
N ALA A 270 6.80 -4.69 -2.80
CA ALA A 270 5.76 -5.38 -2.07
C ALA A 270 5.88 -6.91 -2.22
N PHE A 271 4.79 -7.65 -2.13
CA PHE A 271 4.78 -9.12 -2.30
C PHE A 271 3.50 -9.59 -3.03
N TYR A 272 3.14 -8.87 -4.13
CA TYR A 272 1.94 -9.15 -4.92
C TYR A 272 2.28 -9.21 -6.40
N PHE A 273 1.58 -10.10 -7.12
CA PHE A 273 1.34 -10.02 -8.55
C PHE A 273 -0.09 -9.54 -8.79
N PHE A 274 -0.26 -8.79 -9.86
CA PHE A 274 -1.57 -8.27 -10.26
C PHE A 274 -1.80 -8.48 -11.75
N PRO A 275 -1.86 -9.77 -12.20
CA PRO A 275 -1.99 -10.10 -13.60
C PRO A 275 -3.35 -9.67 -14.17
N GLU A 276 -3.33 -9.26 -15.43
CA GLU A 276 -4.52 -9.11 -16.26
C GLU A 276 -4.99 -10.47 -16.75
N ILE A 277 -6.32 -10.69 -16.68
CA ILE A 277 -6.97 -11.98 -16.92
C ILE A 277 -8.21 -11.85 -17.83
N SER A 278 -8.37 -10.73 -18.52
CA SER A 278 -9.51 -10.45 -19.39
C SER A 278 -9.69 -11.46 -20.54
N SER A 279 -8.60 -12.13 -20.94
CA SER A 279 -8.62 -13.20 -21.96
C SER A 279 -9.51 -14.40 -21.58
N PHE A 280 -9.76 -14.61 -20.29
CA PHE A 280 -10.64 -15.68 -19.80
C PHE A 280 -12.12 -15.27 -19.73
N PHE A 281 -12.43 -14.00 -19.97
CA PHE A 281 -13.83 -13.55 -19.98
C PHE A 281 -14.54 -14.10 -21.20
N GLY A 282 -15.73 -14.65 -20.99
CA GLY A 282 -16.48 -15.37 -21.99
C GLY A 282 -16.22 -16.87 -22.05
N CYS A 283 -15.11 -17.36 -21.48
CA CYS A 283 -14.81 -18.80 -21.39
C CYS A 283 -15.81 -19.52 -20.47
N LYS A 284 -15.92 -20.84 -20.64
CA LYS A 284 -16.80 -21.70 -19.82
C LYS A 284 -15.98 -22.75 -19.10
N ASP A 285 -16.40 -23.06 -17.88
CA ASP A 285 -15.88 -24.21 -17.13
C ASP A 285 -16.47 -25.54 -17.64
N SER A 286 -16.01 -26.66 -17.07
CA SER A 286 -16.48 -28.01 -17.42
C SER A 286 -17.98 -28.25 -17.17
N ASN A 287 -18.63 -27.42 -16.39
CA ASN A 287 -20.09 -27.46 -16.11
C ASN A 287 -20.87 -26.50 -16.99
N GLY A 288 -20.24 -25.79 -17.93
CA GLY A 288 -20.84 -24.81 -18.81
C GLY A 288 -21.07 -23.45 -18.16
N ILE A 289 -20.53 -23.19 -16.96
CA ILE A 289 -20.65 -21.90 -16.27
C ILE A 289 -19.67 -20.92 -16.92
N GLN A 290 -20.20 -19.78 -17.38
CA GLN A 290 -19.41 -18.77 -18.04
C GLN A 290 -18.68 -17.86 -17.04
N ILE A 291 -17.43 -17.54 -17.34
CA ILE A 291 -16.60 -16.57 -16.61
C ILE A 291 -16.81 -15.19 -17.23
N ASN A 292 -17.40 -14.26 -16.50
CA ASN A 292 -17.72 -12.91 -17.01
C ASN A 292 -16.95 -11.80 -16.30
N SER A 293 -16.27 -12.11 -15.19
CA SER A 293 -15.60 -11.14 -14.34
C SER A 293 -14.39 -11.74 -13.62
N ALA A 294 -13.54 -10.90 -13.04
CA ALA A 294 -12.46 -11.36 -12.19
C ALA A 294 -12.99 -12.08 -10.92
N ASN A 295 -14.16 -11.68 -10.45
CA ASN A 295 -14.82 -12.37 -9.33
C ASN A 295 -15.23 -13.81 -9.72
N ASP A 296 -15.84 -14.01 -10.90
CA ASP A 296 -16.21 -15.35 -11.37
C ASP A 296 -14.96 -16.24 -11.51
N LEU A 297 -13.88 -15.69 -12.12
CA LEU A 297 -12.63 -16.40 -12.26
C LEU A 297 -12.02 -16.76 -10.91
N SER A 298 -12.01 -15.83 -9.97
CA SER A 298 -11.49 -16.07 -8.61
C SER A 298 -12.27 -17.16 -7.88
N LEU A 299 -13.60 -17.18 -8.01
CA LEU A 299 -14.48 -18.22 -7.45
C LEU A 299 -14.25 -19.57 -8.12
N TYR A 300 -14.08 -19.59 -9.45
CA TYR A 300 -13.74 -20.80 -10.20
C TYR A 300 -12.39 -21.38 -9.72
N LEU A 301 -11.35 -20.56 -9.67
CA LEU A 301 -10.01 -20.97 -9.23
C LEU A 301 -9.99 -21.42 -7.76
N LEU A 302 -10.79 -20.81 -6.90
CA LEU A 302 -10.94 -21.26 -5.52
C LEU A 302 -11.55 -22.65 -5.46
N LYS A 303 -12.54 -22.96 -6.31
CA LYS A 303 -13.24 -24.26 -6.34
C LYS A 303 -12.44 -25.34 -7.03
N ASP A 304 -11.84 -25.07 -8.19
CA ASP A 304 -11.14 -26.07 -9.01
C ASP A 304 -9.67 -26.20 -8.61
N ALA A 305 -8.94 -25.08 -8.56
CA ALA A 305 -7.51 -25.06 -8.22
C ALA A 305 -7.22 -25.11 -6.72
N LYS A 306 -8.20 -24.80 -5.85
CA LYS A 306 -8.00 -24.59 -4.41
C LYS A 306 -6.98 -23.48 -4.11
N VAL A 307 -6.95 -22.45 -4.95
CA VAL A 307 -6.10 -21.26 -4.81
C VAL A 307 -7.00 -20.05 -4.59
N SER A 308 -6.79 -19.35 -3.47
CA SER A 308 -7.53 -18.14 -3.14
C SER A 308 -6.81 -16.92 -3.72
N LEU A 309 -7.49 -16.20 -4.60
CA LEU A 309 -7.04 -14.95 -5.22
C LEU A 309 -8.05 -13.84 -4.90
N VAL A 310 -7.62 -12.58 -5.03
CA VAL A 310 -8.51 -11.45 -4.77
C VAL A 310 -8.86 -10.79 -6.09
N PRO A 311 -10.15 -10.69 -6.44
CA PRO A 311 -10.59 -10.03 -7.67
C PRO A 311 -10.22 -8.55 -7.70
N GLY A 312 -10.00 -8.02 -8.90
CA GLY A 312 -9.44 -6.69 -9.12
C GLY A 312 -10.44 -5.53 -9.02
N GLU A 313 -11.73 -5.82 -8.97
CA GLU A 313 -12.80 -4.82 -8.95
C GLU A 313 -12.62 -3.82 -7.81
N ASP A 314 -12.39 -4.31 -6.59
CA ASP A 314 -12.23 -3.45 -5.41
C ASP A 314 -10.91 -2.64 -5.41
N PHE A 315 -9.95 -3.04 -6.26
CA PHE A 315 -8.71 -2.29 -6.48
C PHE A 315 -8.83 -1.26 -7.62
N GLY A 316 -10.02 -1.15 -8.26
CA GLY A 316 -10.24 -0.26 -9.39
C GLY A 316 -9.72 -0.81 -10.73
N ALA A 317 -9.49 -2.13 -10.85
CA ALA A 317 -9.01 -2.78 -12.08
C ALA A 317 -9.74 -4.13 -12.30
N PRO A 318 -10.97 -4.10 -12.84
CA PRO A 318 -11.85 -5.27 -12.95
C PRO A 318 -11.32 -6.38 -13.87
N ASN A 319 -10.32 -6.08 -14.68
CA ASN A 319 -9.68 -7.04 -15.58
C ASN A 319 -8.49 -7.80 -14.96
N CYS A 320 -8.20 -7.55 -13.69
CA CYS A 320 -7.04 -8.12 -12.99
C CYS A 320 -7.46 -8.96 -11.80
N ILE A 321 -6.52 -9.76 -11.29
CA ILE A 321 -6.63 -10.47 -10.01
C ILE A 321 -5.34 -10.29 -9.21
N ARG A 322 -5.43 -10.25 -7.86
CA ARG A 322 -4.25 -10.16 -7.02
C ARG A 322 -3.85 -11.53 -6.48
N LEU A 323 -2.58 -11.89 -6.67
CA LEU A 323 -1.90 -13.02 -6.07
C LEU A 323 -0.84 -12.51 -5.09
N SER A 324 -0.83 -13.03 -3.85
CA SER A 324 0.23 -12.76 -2.87
C SER A 324 1.28 -13.87 -2.92
N TYR A 325 2.57 -13.48 -2.97
CA TYR A 325 3.67 -14.45 -2.83
C TYR A 325 4.32 -14.44 -1.43
N ALA A 326 3.57 -13.97 -0.43
CA ALA A 326 3.95 -14.07 0.99
C ALA A 326 3.59 -15.44 1.58
N ALA A 327 3.94 -16.53 0.87
CA ALA A 327 3.75 -17.92 1.26
C ALA A 327 5.06 -18.69 1.06
N SER A 328 5.14 -19.95 1.46
CA SER A 328 6.32 -20.76 1.23
C SER A 328 6.57 -21.02 -0.27
N GLU A 329 7.83 -21.21 -0.66
CA GLU A 329 8.21 -21.51 -2.05
C GLU A 329 7.46 -22.76 -2.58
N ILE A 330 7.36 -23.79 -1.76
CA ILE A 330 6.66 -25.04 -2.13
C ILE A 330 5.18 -24.77 -2.42
N GLU A 331 4.51 -24.00 -1.57
CA GLU A 331 3.10 -23.64 -1.75
C GLU A 331 2.88 -22.78 -3.00
N LEU A 332 3.79 -21.85 -3.28
CA LEU A 332 3.72 -20.98 -4.46
C LEU A 332 3.89 -21.77 -5.76
N ILE A 333 4.85 -22.68 -5.80
CA ILE A 333 5.08 -23.55 -6.96
C ILE A 333 3.85 -24.41 -7.23
N GLU A 334 3.31 -25.04 -6.20
CA GLU A 334 2.10 -25.87 -6.29
C GLU A 334 0.88 -25.05 -6.70
N ALA A 335 0.70 -23.84 -6.15
CA ALA A 335 -0.39 -22.94 -6.51
C ALA A 335 -0.32 -22.55 -8.00
N CYS A 336 0.85 -22.14 -8.50
CA CYS A 336 1.02 -21.79 -9.91
C CYS A 336 0.75 -22.99 -10.85
N LYS A 337 1.17 -24.21 -10.47
CA LYS A 337 0.86 -25.43 -11.21
C LYS A 337 -0.66 -25.65 -11.30
N ARG A 338 -1.37 -25.55 -10.17
CA ARG A 338 -2.84 -25.73 -10.13
C ARG A 338 -3.56 -24.64 -10.92
N LEU A 339 -3.08 -23.38 -10.86
CA LEU A 339 -3.62 -22.31 -11.68
C LEU A 339 -3.50 -22.64 -13.16
N LYS A 340 -2.32 -23.07 -13.63
CA LYS A 340 -2.09 -23.46 -15.03
C LYS A 340 -3.00 -24.59 -15.48
N GLU A 341 -3.13 -25.64 -14.67
CA GLU A 341 -4.01 -26.79 -14.93
C GLU A 341 -5.49 -26.38 -15.00
N SER A 342 -5.95 -25.54 -14.06
CA SER A 342 -7.35 -25.10 -14.01
C SER A 342 -7.71 -24.15 -15.15
N LEU A 343 -6.85 -23.18 -15.42
CA LEU A 343 -7.06 -22.23 -16.53
C LEU A 343 -7.06 -22.92 -17.88
N GLY A 344 -6.22 -23.95 -18.05
CA GLY A 344 -6.19 -24.77 -19.25
C GLY A 344 -7.43 -25.63 -19.51
N LYS A 345 -8.35 -25.78 -18.52
CA LYS A 345 -9.64 -26.48 -18.68
C LYS A 345 -10.74 -25.55 -19.20
N LEU A 346 -10.53 -24.25 -19.15
CA LEU A 346 -11.52 -23.29 -19.65
C LEU A 346 -11.58 -23.33 -21.18
N THR A 347 -12.79 -23.38 -21.71
CA THR A 347 -13.03 -23.42 -23.17
C THR A 347 -13.58 -22.08 -23.65
N SER A 348 -12.96 -21.52 -24.71
CA SER A 348 -13.48 -20.32 -25.37
C SER A 348 -14.78 -20.62 -26.14
N ASN A 349 -15.72 -19.66 -26.16
CA ASN A 349 -16.89 -19.74 -27.04
C ASN A 349 -16.42 -19.49 -28.50
N GLY A 350 -16.04 -20.53 -29.23
CA GLY A 350 -15.72 -20.37 -30.65
C GLY A 350 -14.58 -21.25 -31.12
N GLY A 351 -14.71 -22.53 -30.92
CA GLY A 351 -14.03 -23.57 -31.68
C GLY A 351 -15.10 -24.48 -32.25
#